data_00ee2ddd81176e4670667411b628dc9c
#
_entry.id   00ee2ddd81176e4670667411b628dc9c
#
_cell.length_a   1.000
_cell.length_b   1.000
_cell.length_c   1.000
_cell.angle_alpha   90.00
_cell.angle_beta   90.00
_cell.angle_gamma   90.00
#
_symmetry.space_group_name_H-M   'P 1'
#
loop_
_entity.id
_entity.type
_entity.pdbx_description
1 polymer ?
#
loop_
_entity_poly.entity_id
_entity_poly.type
_entity_poly.pdbx_seq_one_letter_code
_entity_poly.pdbx_strand_id
1 'polypeptide(L)'
;MTKIHYSQDPENPTKSCKARGSDLRVHFKNTRETAQAIKKMPLKRAVRFLKNVVVKKEIVPFRRFNGTVGRKAQVKNWQSATQGRWPKKSAEFLLQLLRNAESNAEYKGLDTDHLVVDHVQVQRAPKMRRRTYRAHGRINPYMSSPCHVELILSEKEEVVTKPAEEEVTTKKKESKKKQRRQLARGDY
;
A
#
# COMPACT_ATOMS: atom_id res chain seq x y z
N MET A 1 14.51 24.52 15.35
CA MET A 1 13.49 23.51 15.02
C MET A 1 14.20 22.22 14.62
N THR A 2 13.92 21.10 15.27
CA THR A 2 14.50 19.80 14.91
C THR A 2 13.97 19.36 13.57
N LYS A 3 14.87 19.07 12.63
CA LYS A 3 14.52 18.59 11.27
C LYS A 3 13.84 17.22 11.40
N ILE A 4 12.63 17.11 10.87
CA ILE A 4 11.87 15.85 10.86
C ILE A 4 12.48 14.95 9.79
N HIS A 5 13.00 13.80 10.22
CA HIS A 5 13.53 12.78 9.32
C HIS A 5 12.45 11.73 9.02
N TYR A 6 12.40 11.33 7.75
CA TYR A 6 11.60 10.18 7.28
C TYR A 6 12.54 9.01 7.00
N SER A 7 12.03 7.79 7.07
CA SER A 7 12.83 6.57 6.83
C SER A 7 13.21 6.40 5.35
N GLN A 8 12.50 7.06 4.46
CA GLN A 8 12.76 7.07 3.03
C GLN A 8 12.47 8.46 2.47
N ASP A 9 13.27 8.92 1.54
CA ASP A 9 12.95 10.10 0.73
C ASP A 9 12.23 9.67 -0.55
N PRO A 10 11.27 10.46 -1.05
CA PRO A 10 10.58 10.18 -2.30
C PRO A 10 11.52 10.34 -3.48
N GLU A 11 11.30 9.58 -4.55
CA GLU A 11 12.06 9.68 -5.80
C GLU A 11 11.94 11.09 -6.39
N ASN A 12 10.72 11.64 -6.44
CA ASN A 12 10.42 12.98 -6.94
C ASN A 12 9.84 13.86 -5.84
N PRO A 13 10.63 14.75 -5.18
CA PRO A 13 10.14 15.62 -4.09
C PRO A 13 9.04 16.60 -4.50
N THR A 14 9.04 17.04 -5.77
CA THR A 14 8.04 17.96 -6.33
C THR A 14 6.69 17.28 -6.55
N LYS A 15 6.70 16.01 -6.97
CA LYS A 15 5.50 15.18 -7.24
C LYS A 15 5.10 14.31 -6.05
N SER A 16 5.48 14.68 -4.85
CA SER A 16 5.18 13.90 -3.64
C SER A 16 4.81 14.78 -2.47
N CYS A 17 3.98 14.25 -1.58
CA CYS A 17 3.66 14.87 -0.31
C CYS A 17 3.92 13.90 0.85
N LYS A 18 4.25 14.45 2.01
CA LYS A 18 4.61 13.73 3.22
C LYS A 18 3.61 14.05 4.33
N ALA A 19 3.26 13.04 5.12
CA ALA A 19 2.48 13.21 6.35
C ALA A 19 3.01 12.29 7.44
N ARG A 20 2.98 12.75 8.69
CA ARG A 20 3.47 12.00 9.84
C ARG A 20 2.53 12.16 11.03
N GLY A 21 2.30 11.07 11.75
CA GLY A 21 1.65 11.05 13.05
C GLY A 21 2.63 10.54 14.10
N SER A 22 2.87 11.32 15.16
CA SER A 22 3.75 10.93 16.26
C SER A 22 2.94 10.53 17.47
N ASP A 23 3.45 9.57 18.26
CA ASP A 23 2.89 9.11 19.54
C ASP A 23 1.41 8.73 19.49
N LEU A 24 1.00 8.10 18.36
CA LEU A 24 -0.37 7.70 18.15
C LEU A 24 -0.79 6.62 19.14
N ARG A 25 -1.89 6.86 19.84
CA ARG A 25 -2.41 5.99 20.88
C ARG A 25 -3.17 4.78 20.31
N VAL A 26 -2.50 4.06 19.40
CA VAL A 26 -2.97 2.83 18.74
C VAL A 26 -1.92 1.74 18.82
N HIS A 27 -2.37 0.50 18.78
CA HIS A 27 -1.49 -0.65 18.97
C HIS A 27 -0.58 -0.87 17.75
N PHE A 28 0.73 -0.84 17.96
CA PHE A 28 1.75 -0.96 16.91
C PHE A 28 1.52 -2.14 15.96
N LYS A 29 1.31 -3.36 16.46
CA LYS A 29 1.16 -4.56 15.62
C LYS A 29 -0.03 -4.44 14.65
N ASN A 30 -1.19 -4.00 15.15
CA ASN A 30 -2.38 -3.85 14.33
C ASN A 30 -2.21 -2.73 13.30
N THR A 31 -1.63 -1.61 13.70
CA THR A 31 -1.42 -0.46 12.80
C THR A 31 -0.41 -0.81 11.71
N ARG A 32 0.65 -1.57 12.04
CA ARG A 32 1.63 -2.03 11.05
C ARG A 32 0.98 -2.91 9.98
N GLU A 33 0.13 -3.86 10.35
CA GLU A 33 -0.55 -4.71 9.38
C GLU A 33 -1.54 -3.91 8.52
N THR A 34 -2.28 -2.96 9.12
CA THR A 34 -3.20 -2.09 8.38
C THR A 34 -2.45 -1.19 7.40
N ALA A 35 -1.36 -0.59 7.83
CA ALA A 35 -0.51 0.26 6.99
C ALA A 35 0.09 -0.53 5.81
N GLN A 36 0.56 -1.75 6.07
CA GLN A 36 1.10 -2.60 5.02
C GLN A 36 0.06 -3.02 3.98
N ALA A 37 -1.21 -3.12 4.37
CA ALA A 37 -2.30 -3.45 3.45
C ALA A 37 -2.61 -2.33 2.46
N ILE A 38 -2.40 -1.07 2.82
CA ILE A 38 -2.67 0.09 1.94
C ILE A 38 -1.46 0.51 1.11
N LYS A 39 -0.27 -0.03 1.38
CA LYS A 39 0.95 0.30 0.63
C LYS A 39 0.76 0.00 -0.86
N LYS A 40 1.19 0.94 -1.73
CA LYS A 40 1.07 0.88 -3.20
C LYS A 40 -0.38 0.90 -3.73
N MET A 41 -1.36 1.27 -2.90
CA MET A 41 -2.73 1.51 -3.37
C MET A 41 -2.93 2.95 -3.83
N PRO A 42 -3.79 3.21 -4.84
CA PRO A 42 -4.28 4.56 -5.13
C PRO A 42 -4.97 5.16 -3.90
N LEU A 43 -4.80 6.48 -3.68
CA LEU A 43 -5.34 7.17 -2.50
C LEU A 43 -6.84 6.93 -2.32
N LYS A 44 -7.64 7.13 -3.36
CA LYS A 44 -9.10 6.90 -3.33
C LYS A 44 -9.46 5.48 -2.91
N ARG A 45 -8.69 4.48 -3.40
CA ARG A 45 -8.92 3.07 -3.05
C ARG A 45 -8.52 2.78 -1.59
N ALA A 46 -7.40 3.33 -1.12
CA ALA A 46 -6.95 3.19 0.26
C ALA A 46 -7.96 3.76 1.26
N VAL A 47 -8.49 4.95 0.99
CA VAL A 47 -9.56 5.57 1.81
C VAL A 47 -10.82 4.71 1.84
N ARG A 48 -11.27 4.21 0.68
CA ARG A 48 -12.43 3.32 0.58
C ARG A 48 -12.21 2.01 1.35
N PHE A 49 -11.03 1.41 1.19
CA PHE A 49 -10.64 0.19 1.92
C PHE A 49 -10.71 0.38 3.43
N LEU A 50 -10.10 1.44 3.96
CA LEU A 50 -10.10 1.70 5.41
C LEU A 50 -11.52 1.97 5.95
N LYS A 51 -12.38 2.69 5.21
CA LYS A 51 -13.79 2.85 5.55
C LYS A 51 -14.51 1.50 5.59
N ASN A 52 -14.26 0.62 4.64
CA ASN A 52 -14.84 -0.73 4.58
C ASN A 52 -14.34 -1.62 5.72
N VAL A 53 -13.08 -1.46 6.16
CA VAL A 53 -12.54 -2.15 7.34
C VAL A 53 -13.27 -1.75 8.62
N VAL A 54 -13.60 -0.46 8.80
CA VAL A 54 -14.35 0.03 9.96
C VAL A 54 -15.73 -0.63 10.05
N VAL A 55 -16.42 -0.81 8.93
CA VAL A 55 -17.75 -1.48 8.86
C VAL A 55 -17.66 -2.99 8.62
N LYS A 56 -16.46 -3.58 8.65
CA LYS A 56 -16.18 -5.02 8.44
C LYS A 56 -16.55 -5.58 7.05
N LYS A 57 -16.74 -4.74 6.05
CA LYS A 57 -16.95 -5.17 4.67
C LYS A 57 -15.69 -5.70 4.00
N GLU A 58 -14.52 -5.18 4.38
CA GLU A 58 -13.21 -5.67 3.94
C GLU A 58 -12.32 -5.97 5.15
N ILE A 59 -11.45 -6.96 5.02
CA ILE A 59 -10.57 -7.42 6.10
C ILE A 59 -9.12 -7.03 5.85
N VAL A 60 -8.39 -6.73 6.93
CA VAL A 60 -6.94 -6.52 6.87
C VAL A 60 -6.23 -7.86 7.05
N PRO A 61 -5.38 -8.29 6.09
CA PRO A 61 -4.59 -9.51 6.23
C PRO A 61 -3.46 -9.30 7.25
N PHE A 62 -3.31 -10.24 8.17
CA PHE A 62 -2.22 -10.24 9.14
C PHE A 62 -1.13 -11.21 8.66
N ARG A 63 0.01 -10.67 8.22
CA ARG A 63 1.10 -11.45 7.62
C ARG A 63 2.25 -11.68 8.60
N ARG A 64 2.68 -10.64 9.32
CA ARG A 64 3.81 -10.71 10.25
C ARG A 64 3.38 -10.98 11.69
N PHE A 65 2.39 -10.24 12.18
CA PHE A 65 1.90 -10.34 13.55
C PHE A 65 0.62 -11.17 13.62
N ASN A 66 0.67 -12.38 13.14
CA ASN A 66 -0.45 -13.30 12.98
C ASN A 66 -0.54 -14.39 14.05
N GLY A 67 0.38 -14.45 15.01
CA GLY A 67 0.31 -15.38 16.14
C GLY A 67 -1.00 -15.21 16.91
N THR A 68 -1.72 -16.30 17.17
CA THR A 68 -3.03 -16.33 17.84
C THR A 68 -4.16 -15.58 17.11
N VAL A 69 -4.01 -15.29 15.83
CA VAL A 69 -5.06 -14.70 14.99
C VAL A 69 -5.82 -15.82 14.28
N GLY A 70 -7.16 -15.82 14.38
CA GLY A 70 -8.00 -16.81 13.71
C GLY A 70 -8.03 -16.63 12.19
N ARG A 71 -8.21 -17.74 11.47
CA ARG A 71 -8.47 -17.75 10.03
C ARG A 71 -9.86 -17.19 9.73
N LYS A 72 -9.99 -16.42 8.64
CA LYS A 72 -11.25 -15.81 8.20
C LYS A 72 -11.44 -16.00 6.70
N ALA A 73 -12.62 -16.45 6.28
CA ALA A 73 -12.96 -16.65 4.88
C ALA A 73 -12.82 -15.37 4.03
N GLN A 74 -13.11 -14.21 4.62
CA GLN A 74 -13.01 -12.91 3.93
C GLN A 74 -11.57 -12.57 3.48
N VAL A 75 -10.54 -13.21 4.04
CA VAL A 75 -9.13 -13.01 3.63
C VAL A 75 -8.85 -13.65 2.26
N LYS A 76 -9.75 -14.47 1.72
CA LYS A 76 -9.62 -15.15 0.41
C LYS A 76 -9.14 -14.21 -0.71
N ASN A 77 -9.56 -12.95 -0.69
CA ASN A 77 -9.19 -11.95 -1.72
C ASN A 77 -7.73 -11.49 -1.63
N TRP A 78 -7.03 -11.84 -0.55
CA TRP A 78 -5.63 -11.50 -0.34
C TRP A 78 -4.75 -12.72 -0.58
N GLN A 79 -3.90 -12.65 -1.60
CA GLN A 79 -2.95 -13.74 -1.88
C GLN A 79 -2.03 -13.98 -0.68
N SER A 80 -1.71 -15.25 -0.42
CA SER A 80 -0.78 -15.69 0.62
C SER A 80 -1.16 -15.31 2.05
N ALA A 81 -2.44 -15.05 2.34
CA ALA A 81 -2.90 -14.78 3.69
C ALA A 81 -4.18 -15.57 4.02
N THR A 82 -4.23 -16.16 5.20
CA THR A 82 -5.43 -16.87 5.72
C THR A 82 -5.99 -16.23 6.99
N GLN A 83 -5.17 -15.42 7.68
CA GLN A 83 -5.47 -14.80 8.95
C GLN A 83 -5.68 -13.29 8.78
N GLY A 84 -6.66 -12.73 9.46
CA GLY A 84 -6.94 -11.30 9.38
C GLY A 84 -7.90 -10.85 10.47
N ARG A 85 -7.95 -9.55 10.66
CA ARG A 85 -8.83 -8.85 11.60
C ARG A 85 -9.32 -7.53 11.01
N TRP A 86 -10.22 -6.87 11.73
CA TRP A 86 -10.75 -5.54 11.40
C TRP A 86 -10.31 -4.52 12.47
N PRO A 87 -9.09 -3.99 12.41
CA PRO A 87 -8.55 -3.08 13.43
C PRO A 87 -9.15 -1.67 13.25
N LYS A 88 -10.38 -1.47 13.73
CA LYS A 88 -11.16 -0.25 13.59
C LYS A 88 -10.36 1.00 13.98
N LYS A 89 -9.82 1.03 15.21
CA LYS A 89 -9.06 2.18 15.71
C LYS A 89 -7.83 2.52 14.86
N SER A 90 -7.08 1.50 14.41
CA SER A 90 -5.94 1.73 13.51
C SER A 90 -6.36 2.29 12.14
N ALA A 91 -7.50 1.82 11.62
CA ALA A 91 -8.04 2.31 10.36
C ALA A 91 -8.49 3.79 10.47
N GLU A 92 -9.13 4.18 11.59
CA GLU A 92 -9.54 5.56 11.83
C GLU A 92 -8.35 6.53 11.90
N PHE A 93 -7.27 6.17 12.60
CA PHE A 93 -6.06 6.99 12.65
C PHE A 93 -5.36 7.11 11.29
N LEU A 94 -5.31 6.02 10.52
CA LEU A 94 -4.75 6.06 9.17
C LEU A 94 -5.63 6.88 8.22
N LEU A 95 -6.96 6.86 8.36
CA LEU A 95 -7.84 7.74 7.59
C LEU A 95 -7.59 9.22 7.88
N GLN A 96 -7.37 9.59 9.15
CA GLN A 96 -7.00 10.96 9.51
C GLN A 96 -5.66 11.36 8.88
N LEU A 97 -4.67 10.45 8.90
CA LEU A 97 -3.36 10.71 8.31
C LEU A 97 -3.42 10.85 6.78
N LEU A 98 -4.25 10.02 6.11
CA LEU A 98 -4.46 10.13 4.67
C LEU A 98 -5.13 11.46 4.28
N ARG A 99 -6.11 11.93 5.05
CA ARG A 99 -6.73 13.26 4.84
C ARG A 99 -5.71 14.40 5.01
N ASN A 100 -4.84 14.30 6.03
CA ASN A 100 -3.76 15.27 6.20
C ASN A 100 -2.80 15.27 5.00
N ALA A 101 -2.45 14.07 4.50
CA ALA A 101 -1.60 13.94 3.32
C ALA A 101 -2.28 14.50 2.05
N GLU A 102 -3.58 14.29 1.89
CA GLU A 102 -4.40 14.82 0.81
C GLU A 102 -4.38 16.35 0.82
N SER A 103 -4.65 16.98 1.98
CA SER A 103 -4.56 18.45 2.13
C SER A 103 -3.15 18.98 1.86
N ASN A 104 -2.10 18.26 2.25
CA ASN A 104 -0.73 18.62 1.93
C ASN A 104 -0.43 18.54 0.43
N ALA A 105 -1.05 17.58 -0.27
CA ALA A 105 -0.93 17.43 -1.73
C ALA A 105 -1.65 18.57 -2.45
N GLU A 106 -2.87 18.90 -2.05
CA GLU A 106 -3.64 20.05 -2.56
C GLU A 106 -2.87 21.37 -2.40
N TYR A 107 -2.27 21.59 -1.21
CA TYR A 107 -1.44 22.75 -0.96
C TYR A 107 -0.23 22.86 -1.92
N LYS A 108 0.32 21.71 -2.35
CA LYS A 108 1.40 21.63 -3.34
C LYS A 108 0.91 21.71 -4.79
N GLY A 109 -0.39 21.71 -5.04
CA GLY A 109 -0.98 21.69 -6.39
C GLY A 109 -0.86 20.35 -7.10
N LEU A 110 -0.75 19.23 -6.36
CA LEU A 110 -0.68 17.88 -6.92
C LEU A 110 -2.08 17.36 -7.24
N ASP A 111 -2.20 16.57 -8.30
CA ASP A 111 -3.47 15.93 -8.65
C ASP A 111 -3.80 14.78 -7.68
N THR A 112 -4.84 14.98 -6.87
CA THR A 112 -5.28 14.00 -5.86
C THR A 112 -5.79 12.70 -6.46
N ASP A 113 -6.23 12.70 -7.71
CA ASP A 113 -6.78 11.53 -8.38
C ASP A 113 -5.71 10.51 -8.78
N HIS A 114 -4.51 11.00 -9.10
CA HIS A 114 -3.37 10.20 -9.50
C HIS A 114 -2.42 9.83 -8.34
N LEU A 115 -2.74 10.24 -7.11
CA LEU A 115 -1.92 9.93 -5.94
C LEU A 115 -1.97 8.44 -5.56
N VAL A 116 -0.79 7.91 -5.26
CA VAL A 116 -0.58 6.54 -4.78
C VAL A 116 0.14 6.56 -3.45
N VAL A 117 -0.21 5.66 -2.53
CA VAL A 117 0.51 5.43 -1.28
C VAL A 117 1.83 4.73 -1.60
N ASP A 118 2.86 5.50 -1.85
CA ASP A 118 4.16 4.95 -2.23
C ASP A 118 4.88 4.33 -1.03
N HIS A 119 5.04 5.10 0.03
CA HIS A 119 5.71 4.65 1.24
C HIS A 119 4.81 4.83 2.45
N VAL A 120 4.77 3.80 3.29
CA VAL A 120 4.15 3.86 4.61
C VAL A 120 4.97 3.01 5.57
N GLN A 121 5.35 3.59 6.69
CA GLN A 121 6.10 2.90 7.74
C GLN A 121 5.51 3.21 9.10
N VAL A 122 5.50 2.19 9.95
CA VAL A 122 5.04 2.29 11.33
C VAL A 122 6.18 1.92 12.25
N GLN A 123 6.54 2.83 13.15
CA GLN A 123 7.60 2.65 14.13
C GLN A 123 7.03 2.58 15.54
N ARG A 124 7.77 1.97 16.46
CA ARG A 124 7.37 1.89 17.87
C ARG A 124 7.66 3.22 18.56
N ALA A 125 6.67 3.73 19.27
CA ALA A 125 6.84 4.86 20.18
C ALA A 125 7.15 4.36 21.61
N PRO A 126 7.63 5.24 22.52
CA PRO A 126 7.85 4.92 23.92
C PRO A 126 6.60 4.32 24.56
N LYS A 127 6.78 3.23 25.28
CA LYS A 127 5.67 2.53 25.93
C LYS A 127 5.20 3.31 27.16
N MET A 128 3.91 3.58 27.25
CA MET A 128 3.31 4.13 28.46
C MET A 128 3.08 3.01 29.46
N ARG A 129 3.49 3.22 30.70
CA ARG A 129 3.40 2.26 31.79
C ARG A 129 2.26 2.64 32.76
N ARG A 130 1.37 1.70 33.02
CA ARG A 130 0.39 1.74 34.11
C ARG A 130 0.58 0.55 35.03
N ARG A 131 -0.05 0.53 36.19
CA ARG A 131 -0.01 -0.55 37.16
C ARG A 131 -1.22 -1.44 36.98
N THR A 132 -1.05 -2.74 37.22
CA THR A 132 -2.15 -3.69 37.42
C THR A 132 -1.89 -4.49 38.69
N TYR A 133 -2.93 -4.66 39.49
CA TYR A 133 -2.83 -5.38 40.77
C TYR A 133 -3.10 -6.87 40.51
N ARG A 134 -2.32 -7.70 41.22
CA ARG A 134 -2.39 -9.16 41.14
C ARG A 134 -2.61 -9.74 42.53
N ALA A 135 -2.82 -11.09 42.60
CA ALA A 135 -2.94 -11.82 43.85
C ALA A 135 -1.70 -11.60 44.74
N HIS A 136 -1.86 -11.72 46.02
CA HIS A 136 -0.82 -11.58 47.06
C HIS A 136 -0.16 -10.20 47.06
N GLY A 137 -0.90 -9.13 46.81
CA GLY A 137 -0.39 -7.76 46.83
C GLY A 137 0.65 -7.41 45.77
N ARG A 138 0.88 -8.28 44.76
CA ARG A 138 1.82 -8.02 43.67
C ARG A 138 1.27 -6.96 42.70
N ILE A 139 2.18 -6.13 42.20
CA ILE A 139 1.88 -5.10 41.19
C ILE A 139 2.69 -5.41 39.95
N ASN A 140 2.00 -5.59 38.83
CA ASN A 140 2.65 -5.81 37.53
C ASN A 140 2.49 -4.58 36.63
N PRO A 141 3.43 -4.35 35.70
CA PRO A 141 3.30 -3.30 34.71
C PRO A 141 2.19 -3.65 33.70
N TYR A 142 1.35 -2.67 33.39
CA TYR A 142 0.38 -2.73 32.29
C TYR A 142 0.82 -1.75 31.22
N MET A 143 1.44 -2.28 30.16
CA MET A 143 2.12 -1.48 29.14
C MET A 143 1.23 -1.29 27.91
N SER A 144 1.19 -0.07 27.39
CA SER A 144 0.67 0.22 26.05
C SER A 144 1.79 0.15 24.99
N SER A 145 1.43 -0.01 23.73
CA SER A 145 2.38 -0.07 22.62
C SER A 145 1.99 0.94 21.54
N PRO A 146 2.20 2.25 21.79
CA PRO A 146 1.89 3.29 20.81
C PRO A 146 2.86 3.21 19.62
N CYS A 147 2.57 3.98 18.58
CA CYS A 147 3.38 3.98 17.36
C CYS A 147 3.49 5.37 16.73
N HIS A 148 4.53 5.56 15.96
CA HIS A 148 4.68 6.62 14.99
C HIS A 148 4.34 6.07 13.62
N VAL A 149 3.66 6.86 12.79
CA VAL A 149 3.33 6.49 11.41
C VAL A 149 3.83 7.58 10.50
N GLU A 150 4.54 7.19 9.46
CA GLU A 150 4.94 8.07 8.38
C GLU A 150 4.34 7.58 7.06
N LEU A 151 3.97 8.53 6.21
CA LEU A 151 3.30 8.28 4.95
C LEU A 151 3.88 9.22 3.89
N ILE A 152 4.12 8.69 2.69
CA ILE A 152 4.47 9.45 1.51
C ILE A 152 3.50 9.06 0.40
N LEU A 153 2.85 10.07 -0.18
CA LEU A 153 2.08 9.91 -1.41
C LEU A 153 2.91 10.47 -2.56
N SER A 154 2.87 9.79 -3.68
CA SER A 154 3.49 10.22 -4.93
C SER A 154 2.49 10.15 -6.07
N GLU A 155 2.62 11.02 -7.06
CA GLU A 155 1.88 10.89 -8.31
C GLU A 155 2.40 9.66 -9.08
N LYS A 156 1.48 8.87 -9.60
CA LYS A 156 1.82 7.76 -10.48
C LYS A 156 2.23 8.32 -11.83
N GLU A 157 3.48 8.15 -12.19
CA GLU A 157 3.93 8.41 -13.56
C GLU A 157 3.35 7.33 -14.47
N GLU A 158 2.57 7.75 -15.46
CA GLU A 158 2.16 6.84 -16.52
C GLU A 158 3.38 6.58 -17.40
N VAL A 159 3.88 5.37 -17.35
CA VAL A 159 4.89 4.92 -18.30
C VAL A 159 4.20 4.80 -19.66
N VAL A 160 4.38 5.80 -20.52
CA VAL A 160 3.97 5.68 -21.92
C VAL A 160 4.81 4.56 -22.53
N THR A 161 4.20 3.39 -22.72
CA THR A 161 4.84 2.30 -23.46
C THR A 161 5.06 2.80 -24.87
N LYS A 162 6.32 2.68 -25.35
CA LYS A 162 6.60 2.90 -26.79
C LYS A 162 5.61 2.03 -27.56
N PRO A 163 4.97 2.57 -28.62
CA PRO A 163 4.16 1.74 -29.49
C PRO A 163 5.05 0.56 -29.94
N ALA A 164 4.52 -0.66 -29.81
CA ALA A 164 5.23 -1.82 -30.33
C ALA A 164 5.58 -1.50 -31.80
N GLU A 165 6.86 -1.56 -32.14
CA GLU A 165 7.27 -1.49 -33.53
C GLU A 165 6.47 -2.59 -34.23
N GLU A 166 5.48 -2.22 -35.05
CA GLU A 166 4.84 -3.16 -35.94
C GLU A 166 5.99 -3.79 -36.70
N GLU A 167 6.25 -5.07 -36.42
CA GLU A 167 7.16 -5.84 -37.26
C GLU A 167 6.58 -5.71 -38.66
N VAL A 168 7.18 -4.81 -39.44
CA VAL A 168 6.95 -4.74 -40.87
C VAL A 168 7.42 -6.08 -41.39
N THR A 169 6.54 -7.06 -41.35
CA THR A 169 6.73 -8.32 -42.03
C THR A 169 6.88 -7.96 -43.50
N THR A 170 8.11 -7.65 -43.90
CA THR A 170 8.49 -7.55 -45.32
C THR A 170 8.17 -8.92 -45.90
N LYS A 171 6.96 -9.04 -46.48
CA LYS A 171 6.61 -10.20 -47.31
C LYS A 171 7.75 -10.32 -48.31
N LYS A 172 8.67 -11.30 -48.09
CA LYS A 172 9.73 -11.63 -49.05
C LYS A 172 9.02 -11.88 -50.37
N LYS A 173 9.19 -10.94 -51.31
CA LYS A 173 8.71 -11.14 -52.68
C LYS A 173 9.32 -12.43 -53.18
N GLU A 174 8.49 -13.44 -53.36
CA GLU A 174 8.94 -14.69 -53.96
C GLU A 174 9.59 -14.39 -55.30
N SER A 175 10.80 -14.90 -55.47
CA SER A 175 11.56 -14.63 -56.69
C SER A 175 10.74 -15.16 -57.89
N LYS A 176 10.65 -14.36 -58.98
CA LYS A 176 9.96 -14.75 -60.21
C LYS A 176 10.39 -16.14 -60.73
N LYS A 177 11.55 -16.59 -60.35
CA LYS A 177 12.07 -17.94 -60.68
C LYS A 177 11.34 -19.05 -59.90
N LYS A 178 10.89 -18.80 -58.67
CA LYS A 178 10.16 -19.76 -57.83
C LYS A 178 8.70 -19.85 -58.30
N GLN A 179 8.10 -18.73 -58.68
CA GLN A 179 6.72 -18.68 -59.27
C GLN A 179 6.68 -19.42 -60.61
N ARG A 180 7.67 -19.21 -61.51
CA ARG A 180 7.78 -19.95 -62.79
C ARG A 180 7.98 -21.47 -62.60
N ARG A 181 8.69 -21.91 -61.54
CA ARG A 181 8.86 -23.33 -61.22
C ARG A 181 7.56 -23.97 -60.68
N GLN A 182 6.76 -23.24 -59.96
CA GLN A 182 5.44 -23.71 -59.50
C GLN A 182 4.45 -23.85 -60.66
N LEU A 183 4.39 -22.85 -61.57
CA LEU A 183 3.57 -22.91 -62.76
C LEU A 183 3.97 -24.03 -63.71
N ALA A 184 5.26 -24.38 -63.83
CA ALA A 184 5.77 -25.44 -64.66
C ALA A 184 5.55 -26.86 -64.09
N ARG A 185 5.18 -26.99 -62.79
CA ARG A 185 4.90 -28.29 -62.16
C ARG A 185 3.42 -28.71 -62.24
N GLY A 186 2.52 -27.88 -62.73
CA GLY A 186 1.14 -28.29 -63.06
C GLY A 186 0.31 -28.66 -61.82
N ASP A 187 0.62 -28.11 -60.67
CA ASP A 187 -0.23 -28.27 -59.48
C ASP A 187 -1.45 -27.36 -59.65
N TYR A 188 -2.56 -27.95 -60.15
CA TYR A 188 -3.88 -27.39 -60.16
C TYR A 188 -4.52 -27.62 -58.80
#